data_925b1db4cc906b9d842e10cb7826d955
#
_entry.id   925b1db4cc906b9d842e10cb7826d955
#
_cell.length_a   1.000
_cell.length_b   1.000
_cell.length_c   1.000
_cell.angle_alpha   90.00
_cell.angle_beta   90.00
_cell.angle_gamma   90.00
#
_symmetry.space_group_name_H-M   'P 1'
#
loop_
_entity.id
_entity.type
_entity.pdbx_description
1 polymer ?
#
loop_
_entity_poly.entity_id
_entity_poly.type
_entity_poly.pdbx_seq_one_letter_code
_entity_poly.pdbx_strand_id
1 'polypeptide(L)'
;MAYRNNNPVFMYPKDPKKRMWLTNYAGIVDADWKEKCCTPIIFLDIDGVLNSGDWAEELYKNPNPNYHNFCDPKAVDRLIEFLQSTGFMLVLSSSWRRSGNIYETFKSLDSIPYLNKISPYIIGQTCRLNLGRTNGKRWCRGDEIKVWVDEFKPSYYMIIDDDTDMLIEQFPRLIQTDSEHGLTDDDLVKLKNKLALIRKKLGKRNLTFLLVTEY
;
A
#
# COMPACT_ATOMS: atom_id res chain seq x y z
N MET A 1 12.78 5.48 -16.75
CA MET A 1 12.94 5.95 -15.37
C MET A 1 14.16 5.28 -14.76
N ALA A 2 15.11 6.05 -14.23
CA ALA A 2 16.26 5.46 -13.54
C ALA A 2 15.75 4.92 -12.20
N TYR A 3 15.69 3.59 -12.04
CA TYR A 3 15.56 2.99 -10.73
C TYR A 3 16.66 3.57 -9.87
N ARG A 4 16.29 4.20 -8.77
CA ARG A 4 17.26 4.76 -7.85
C ARG A 4 18.24 3.65 -7.46
N ASN A 5 19.52 3.86 -7.70
CA ASN A 5 20.61 2.89 -7.44
C ASN A 5 20.84 2.61 -5.94
N ASN A 6 19.79 2.68 -5.14
CA ASN A 6 19.85 2.45 -3.71
C ASN A 6 19.56 0.97 -3.47
N ASN A 7 20.51 0.26 -2.92
CA ASN A 7 20.30 -1.11 -2.48
C ASN A 7 19.11 -1.16 -1.54
N PRO A 8 18.10 -2.03 -1.81
CA PRO A 8 16.96 -2.13 -0.93
C PRO A 8 17.43 -2.58 0.44
N VAL A 9 16.92 -1.94 1.47
CA VAL A 9 17.11 -2.42 2.84
C VAL A 9 16.11 -3.56 3.04
N PHE A 10 16.61 -4.78 3.00
CA PHE A 10 15.80 -5.97 3.35
C PHE A 10 15.84 -6.16 4.84
N MET A 11 14.67 -6.17 5.46
CA MET A 11 14.56 -6.38 6.89
C MET A 11 13.82 -7.67 7.19
N TYR A 12 14.47 -8.51 7.94
CA TYR A 12 13.88 -9.72 8.49
C TYR A 12 13.17 -9.39 9.80
N PRO A 13 12.02 -10.00 10.10
CA PRO A 13 11.48 -9.94 11.44
C PRO A 13 12.53 -10.33 12.46
N LYS A 14 12.64 -9.56 13.55
CA LYS A 14 13.58 -9.85 14.63
C LYS A 14 13.29 -11.20 15.30
N ASP A 15 12.02 -11.60 15.32
CA ASP A 15 11.58 -12.89 15.84
C ASP A 15 11.97 -14.03 14.88
N PRO A 16 12.87 -14.95 15.28
CA PRO A 16 13.28 -16.09 14.46
C PRO A 16 12.11 -16.98 14.03
N LYS A 17 11.06 -17.09 14.85
CA LYS A 17 9.88 -17.90 14.53
C LYS A 17 9.08 -17.29 13.39
N LYS A 18 9.03 -15.96 13.31
CA LYS A 18 8.40 -15.25 12.20
C LYS A 18 9.20 -15.40 10.90
N ARG A 19 10.54 -15.50 10.97
CA ARG A 19 11.40 -15.69 9.79
C ARG A 19 11.14 -17.00 9.04
N MET A 20 10.80 -18.06 9.75
CA MET A 20 10.52 -19.37 9.14
C MET A 20 9.31 -19.37 8.22
N TRP A 21 8.43 -18.36 8.36
CA TRP A 21 7.15 -18.28 7.63
C TRP A 21 7.15 -17.20 6.54
N LEU A 22 8.30 -16.58 6.31
CA LEU A 22 8.43 -15.57 5.26
C LEU A 22 8.55 -16.24 3.90
N THR A 23 7.64 -15.92 3.00
CA THR A 23 7.74 -16.29 1.57
C THR A 23 8.33 -15.16 0.73
N ASN A 24 8.30 -13.93 1.22
CA ASN A 24 9.03 -12.78 0.70
C ASN A 24 9.44 -11.85 1.86
N TYR A 25 10.28 -10.89 1.56
CA TYR A 25 10.81 -9.98 2.58
C TYR A 25 10.06 -8.65 2.57
N ALA A 26 9.84 -8.09 3.76
CA ALA A 26 9.53 -6.69 3.88
C ALA A 26 10.70 -5.89 3.31
N GLY A 27 10.43 -4.88 2.52
CA GLY A 27 11.48 -4.10 1.89
C GLY A 27 11.11 -2.64 1.77
N ILE A 28 12.13 -1.82 1.71
CA ILE A 28 12.06 -0.40 1.41
C ILE A 28 13.09 -0.08 0.32
N VAL A 29 12.71 0.75 -0.62
CA VAL A 29 13.55 1.05 -1.81
C VAL A 29 14.50 2.21 -1.56
N ASP A 30 14.21 3.04 -0.56
CA ASP A 30 14.94 4.28 -0.29
C ASP A 30 15.83 4.10 0.95
N ALA A 31 17.16 4.14 0.75
CA ALA A 31 18.13 4.06 1.85
C ALA A 31 18.02 5.24 2.84
N ASP A 32 17.55 6.39 2.34
CA ASP A 32 17.40 7.62 3.13
C ASP A 32 16.06 7.66 3.88
N TRP A 33 15.28 6.58 3.83
CA TRP A 33 13.97 6.54 4.45
C TRP A 33 14.02 6.86 5.95
N LYS A 34 15.14 6.55 6.65
CA LYS A 34 15.30 6.89 8.07
C LYS A 34 15.24 8.39 8.33
N GLU A 35 15.66 9.19 7.35
CA GLU A 35 15.53 10.65 7.38
C GLU A 35 14.10 11.08 7.00
N LYS A 36 13.41 10.25 6.21
CA LYS A 36 12.03 10.43 5.77
C LYS A 36 11.02 9.68 6.66
N CYS A 37 11.40 9.22 7.83
CA CYS A 37 10.51 8.46 8.75
C CYS A 37 9.27 9.24 9.22
N CYS A 38 9.16 10.52 8.85
CA CYS A 38 7.98 11.34 9.03
C CYS A 38 6.96 11.24 7.89
N THR A 39 7.26 10.49 6.82
CA THR A 39 6.36 10.33 5.68
C THR A 39 5.17 9.46 6.05
N PRO A 40 3.94 9.92 5.83
CA PRO A 40 2.76 9.11 6.06
C PRO A 40 2.62 8.05 4.96
N ILE A 41 2.13 6.86 5.33
CA ILE A 41 2.09 5.67 4.47
C ILE A 41 0.66 5.21 4.24
N ILE A 42 0.37 4.73 3.02
CA ILE A 42 -0.78 3.89 2.71
C ILE A 42 -0.27 2.47 2.43
N PHE A 43 -0.75 1.51 3.20
CA PHE A 43 -0.68 0.09 2.83
C PHE A 43 -1.77 -0.17 1.81
N LEU A 44 -1.37 -0.58 0.60
CA LEU A 44 -2.25 -0.68 -0.55
C LEU A 44 -2.40 -2.14 -0.98
N ASP A 45 -3.63 -2.64 -1.04
CA ASP A 45 -3.96 -3.77 -1.88
C ASP A 45 -4.27 -3.31 -3.32
N ILE A 46 -4.28 -4.25 -4.25
CA ILE A 46 -4.56 -4.00 -5.68
C ILE A 46 -5.88 -4.64 -6.08
N ASP A 47 -6.05 -5.92 -5.76
CA ASP A 47 -7.28 -6.65 -6.09
C ASP A 47 -8.44 -6.10 -5.23
N GLY A 48 -9.59 -5.87 -5.84
CA GLY A 48 -10.73 -5.25 -5.14
C GLY A 48 -10.54 -3.76 -4.78
N VAL A 49 -9.39 -3.15 -5.13
CA VAL A 49 -9.09 -1.74 -4.88
C VAL A 49 -8.87 -0.98 -6.17
N LEU A 50 -7.83 -1.35 -6.94
CA LEU A 50 -7.49 -0.72 -8.21
C LEU A 50 -8.03 -1.50 -9.41
N ASN A 51 -8.43 -2.73 -9.21
CA ASN A 51 -9.26 -3.52 -10.11
C ASN A 51 -10.55 -3.92 -9.36
N SER A 52 -11.63 -4.12 -10.07
CA SER A 52 -12.93 -4.39 -9.46
C SER A 52 -13.77 -5.26 -10.39
N GLY A 53 -14.88 -5.81 -9.87
CA GLY A 53 -15.87 -6.53 -10.65
C GLY A 53 -16.41 -5.67 -11.79
N ASP A 54 -16.83 -4.45 -11.50
CA ASP A 54 -17.33 -3.48 -12.50
C ASP A 54 -16.31 -3.24 -13.62
N TRP A 55 -15.03 -3.09 -13.27
CA TRP A 55 -13.98 -2.90 -14.26
C TRP A 55 -13.75 -4.15 -15.11
N ALA A 56 -13.79 -5.33 -14.51
CA ALA A 56 -13.68 -6.60 -15.23
C ALA A 56 -14.84 -6.78 -16.21
N GLU A 57 -16.07 -6.40 -15.81
CA GLU A 57 -17.25 -6.42 -16.66
C GLU A 57 -17.14 -5.42 -17.80
N GLU A 58 -16.63 -4.21 -17.56
CA GLU A 58 -16.39 -3.19 -18.60
C GLU A 58 -15.38 -3.69 -19.65
N LEU A 59 -14.29 -4.30 -19.21
CA LEU A 59 -13.30 -4.92 -20.11
C LEU A 59 -13.90 -6.05 -20.95
N TYR A 60 -14.78 -6.85 -20.35
CA TYR A 60 -15.45 -7.94 -21.05
C TYR A 60 -16.42 -7.41 -22.12
N LYS A 61 -17.17 -6.35 -21.83
CA LYS A 61 -18.11 -5.72 -22.78
C LYS A 61 -17.40 -4.98 -23.91
N ASN A 62 -16.25 -4.41 -23.61
CA ASN A 62 -15.47 -3.59 -24.54
C ASN A 62 -14.04 -4.14 -24.70
N PRO A 63 -13.87 -5.33 -25.31
CA PRO A 63 -12.56 -5.93 -25.47
C PRO A 63 -11.74 -5.11 -26.45
N ASN A 64 -11.00 -4.12 -25.96
CA ASN A 64 -10.02 -3.39 -26.74
C ASN A 64 -8.68 -4.12 -26.62
N PRO A 65 -8.10 -4.64 -27.73
CA PRO A 65 -6.83 -5.35 -27.69
C PRO A 65 -5.65 -4.50 -27.18
N ASN A 66 -5.81 -3.18 -27.13
CA ASN A 66 -4.83 -2.25 -26.55
C ASN A 66 -5.08 -2.01 -25.04
N TYR A 67 -6.15 -2.51 -24.46
CA TYR A 67 -6.50 -2.35 -23.05
C TYR A 67 -6.27 -3.67 -22.30
N HIS A 68 -5.02 -4.05 -22.12
CA HIS A 68 -4.65 -5.03 -21.10
C HIS A 68 -4.53 -4.36 -19.72
N ASN A 69 -5.46 -3.46 -19.42
CA ASN A 69 -5.46 -2.76 -18.16
C ASN A 69 -6.12 -3.62 -17.08
N PHE A 70 -5.32 -4.32 -16.32
CA PHE A 70 -5.81 -5.03 -15.13
C PHE A 70 -6.39 -4.09 -14.09
N CYS A 71 -6.13 -2.78 -14.16
CA CYS A 71 -6.60 -1.81 -13.21
C CYS A 71 -7.52 -0.78 -13.85
N ASP A 72 -8.54 -0.37 -13.09
CA ASP A 72 -9.42 0.73 -13.46
C ASP A 72 -8.63 2.04 -13.49
N PRO A 73 -8.54 2.71 -14.66
CA PRO A 73 -7.86 3.99 -14.77
C PRO A 73 -8.39 5.04 -13.79
N LYS A 74 -9.69 5.05 -13.51
CA LYS A 74 -10.32 5.99 -12.59
C LYS A 74 -9.90 5.75 -11.15
N ALA A 75 -9.85 4.48 -10.72
CA ALA A 75 -9.38 4.13 -9.37
C ALA A 75 -7.91 4.53 -9.18
N VAL A 76 -7.06 4.29 -10.20
CA VAL A 76 -5.65 4.69 -10.18
C VAL A 76 -5.50 6.22 -10.13
N ASP A 77 -6.23 6.95 -10.98
CA ASP A 77 -6.15 8.42 -11.04
C ASP A 77 -6.64 9.05 -9.72
N ARG A 78 -7.71 8.52 -9.10
CA ARG A 78 -8.18 8.91 -7.75
C ARG A 78 -7.09 8.74 -6.70
N LEU A 79 -6.44 7.59 -6.68
CA LEU A 79 -5.34 7.33 -5.75
C LEU A 79 -4.21 8.33 -5.94
N ILE A 80 -3.81 8.58 -7.20
CA ILE A 80 -2.72 9.51 -7.52
C ILE A 80 -3.06 10.93 -7.07
N GLU A 81 -4.28 11.41 -7.34
CA GLU A 81 -4.74 12.72 -6.86
C GLU A 81 -4.60 12.85 -5.34
N PHE A 82 -5.02 11.82 -4.60
CA PHE A 82 -4.88 11.80 -3.15
C PHE A 82 -3.40 11.85 -2.73
N LEU A 83 -2.54 11.04 -3.34
CA LEU A 83 -1.11 10.99 -3.02
C LEU A 83 -0.42 12.34 -3.30
N GLN A 84 -0.72 12.96 -4.44
CA GLN A 84 -0.17 14.26 -4.83
C GLN A 84 -0.59 15.37 -3.87
N SER A 85 -1.87 15.37 -3.46
CA SER A 85 -2.42 16.41 -2.58
C SER A 85 -2.00 16.26 -1.11
N THR A 86 -1.50 15.10 -0.71
CA THR A 86 -1.27 14.80 0.71
C THR A 86 0.17 14.44 1.06
N GLY A 87 0.99 14.06 0.08
CA GLY A 87 2.36 13.62 0.29
C GLY A 87 2.48 12.20 0.86
N PHE A 88 1.39 11.42 0.87
CA PHE A 88 1.48 10.01 1.26
C PHE A 88 2.30 9.20 0.25
N MET A 89 3.01 8.19 0.77
CA MET A 89 3.70 7.19 -0.03
C MET A 89 3.04 5.84 0.13
N LEU A 90 3.31 4.92 -0.78
CA LEU A 90 2.70 3.60 -0.82
C LEU A 90 3.65 2.51 -0.33
N VAL A 91 3.10 1.60 0.43
CA VAL A 91 3.70 0.29 0.74
C VAL A 91 2.75 -0.78 0.24
N LEU A 92 3.20 -1.60 -0.69
CA LEU A 92 2.36 -2.68 -1.22
C LEU A 92 2.06 -3.72 -0.16
N SER A 93 0.80 -4.02 0.02
CA SER A 93 0.27 -5.03 0.92
C SER A 93 -0.72 -5.92 0.18
N SER A 94 -0.30 -6.47 -0.96
CA SER A 94 -1.12 -7.17 -1.94
C SER A 94 -0.59 -8.57 -2.22
N SER A 95 -1.44 -9.44 -2.74
CA SER A 95 -1.05 -10.71 -3.34
C SER A 95 -0.08 -10.53 -4.53
N TRP A 96 -0.04 -9.34 -5.13
CA TRP A 96 0.82 -8.97 -6.26
C TRP A 96 2.29 -8.80 -5.90
N ARG A 97 2.63 -8.81 -4.60
CA ARG A 97 4.03 -8.85 -4.16
C ARG A 97 4.71 -10.12 -4.65
N ARG A 98 5.74 -9.99 -5.48
CA ARG A 98 6.49 -11.14 -5.97
C ARG A 98 7.38 -11.71 -4.86
N SER A 99 7.54 -13.04 -4.86
CA SER A 99 8.48 -13.72 -3.97
C SER A 99 9.91 -13.29 -4.32
N GLY A 100 10.71 -12.99 -3.31
CA GLY A 100 12.12 -12.73 -3.45
C GLY A 100 12.51 -11.30 -3.18
N ASN A 101 12.11 -10.33 -3.98
CA ASN A 101 12.51 -8.97 -3.72
C ASN A 101 11.54 -7.93 -4.32
N ILE A 102 11.63 -6.71 -3.80
CA ILE A 102 10.78 -5.61 -4.23
C ILE A 102 11.02 -5.19 -5.69
N TYR A 103 12.21 -5.41 -6.24
CA TYR A 103 12.49 -5.07 -7.64
C TYR A 103 11.69 -5.93 -8.61
N GLU A 104 11.54 -7.22 -8.32
CA GLU A 104 10.69 -8.10 -9.13
C GLU A 104 9.22 -7.66 -9.08
N THR A 105 8.79 -7.18 -7.91
CA THR A 105 7.47 -6.58 -7.76
C THR A 105 7.34 -5.33 -8.62
N PHE A 106 8.28 -4.38 -8.54
CA PHE A 106 8.29 -3.18 -9.38
C PHE A 106 8.29 -3.49 -10.87
N LYS A 107 9.19 -4.37 -11.30
CA LYS A 107 9.28 -4.78 -12.69
C LYS A 107 7.95 -5.34 -13.22
N SER A 108 7.25 -6.09 -12.38
CA SER A 108 5.93 -6.63 -12.70
C SER A 108 4.89 -5.51 -12.81
N LEU A 109 4.85 -4.58 -11.87
CA LEU A 109 3.90 -3.46 -11.87
C LEU A 109 4.15 -2.50 -13.03
N ASP A 110 5.42 -2.17 -13.30
CA ASP A 110 5.80 -1.28 -14.39
C ASP A 110 5.43 -1.82 -15.78
N SER A 111 5.32 -3.13 -15.91
CA SER A 111 4.89 -3.77 -17.15
C SER A 111 3.38 -3.67 -17.41
N ILE A 112 2.61 -3.25 -16.39
CA ILE A 112 1.15 -3.17 -16.47
C ILE A 112 0.74 -1.71 -16.68
N PRO A 113 0.03 -1.41 -17.77
CA PRO A 113 -0.48 -0.08 -18.02
C PRO A 113 -1.29 0.45 -16.82
N TYR A 114 -1.21 1.73 -16.56
CA TYR A 114 -1.75 2.46 -15.41
C TYR A 114 -1.13 2.11 -14.05
N LEU A 115 -0.84 0.85 -13.71
CA LEU A 115 -0.10 0.54 -12.47
C LEU A 115 1.29 1.17 -12.45
N ASN A 116 1.92 1.34 -13.61
CA ASN A 116 3.20 2.05 -13.70
C ASN A 116 3.11 3.51 -13.23
N LYS A 117 1.93 4.12 -13.23
CA LYS A 117 1.72 5.49 -12.73
C LYS A 117 1.87 5.58 -11.21
N ILE A 118 1.58 4.52 -10.45
CA ILE A 118 1.74 4.51 -8.99
C ILE A 118 3.16 4.12 -8.54
N SER A 119 3.98 3.54 -9.43
CA SER A 119 5.35 3.13 -9.12
C SER A 119 6.21 4.22 -8.47
N PRO A 120 6.14 5.52 -8.89
CA PRO A 120 6.91 6.58 -8.24
C PRO A 120 6.58 6.81 -6.76
N TYR A 121 5.38 6.41 -6.33
CA TYR A 121 4.90 6.56 -4.95
C TYR A 121 5.21 5.34 -4.08
N ILE A 122 5.54 4.20 -4.67
CA ILE A 122 5.79 2.98 -3.92
C ILE A 122 7.20 3.02 -3.35
N ILE A 123 7.31 2.97 -2.03
CA ILE A 123 8.59 2.96 -1.30
C ILE A 123 8.93 1.61 -0.70
N GLY A 124 7.98 0.69 -0.65
CA GLY A 124 8.20 -0.59 -0.02
C GLY A 124 7.09 -1.59 -0.27
N GLN A 125 7.27 -2.77 0.32
CA GLN A 125 6.25 -3.81 0.39
C GLN A 125 6.28 -4.48 1.76
N THR A 126 5.13 -5.01 2.21
CA THR A 126 5.08 -5.86 3.40
C THR A 126 5.72 -7.22 3.13
N CYS A 127 6.17 -7.90 4.17
CA CYS A 127 6.54 -9.31 4.04
C CYS A 127 5.30 -10.15 3.72
N ARG A 128 5.52 -11.35 3.20
CA ARG A 128 4.48 -12.35 3.05
C ARG A 128 4.69 -13.42 4.11
N LEU A 129 3.81 -13.45 5.09
CA LEU A 129 3.81 -14.49 6.10
C LEU A 129 3.16 -15.73 5.47
N ASN A 130 3.85 -16.87 5.55
CA ASN A 130 3.29 -18.10 5.04
C ASN A 130 2.06 -18.48 5.86
N LEU A 131 0.91 -18.53 5.21
CA LEU A 131 -0.39 -18.83 5.81
C LEU A 131 -0.53 -20.30 6.29
N GLY A 132 0.58 -21.04 6.30
CA GLY A 132 0.64 -22.39 6.86
C GLY A 132 0.25 -22.38 8.34
N ARG A 133 -0.65 -23.28 8.73
CA ARG A 133 -1.05 -23.48 10.14
C ARG A 133 0.16 -23.93 10.95
N THR A 134 0.68 -23.04 11.79
CA THR A 134 1.58 -23.43 12.84
C THR A 134 0.98 -23.10 14.17
N ASN A 135 0.82 -24.07 15.00
CA ASN A 135 0.25 -23.97 16.35
C ASN A 135 -1.15 -23.33 16.40
N GLY A 136 -1.98 -23.54 15.36
CA GLY A 136 -3.36 -23.07 15.34
C GLY A 136 -3.55 -21.57 15.03
N LYS A 137 -2.49 -20.79 14.92
CA LYS A 137 -2.58 -19.36 14.57
C LYS A 137 -2.50 -19.20 13.04
N ARG A 138 -3.55 -18.61 12.46
CA ARG A 138 -3.55 -18.15 11.08
C ARG A 138 -3.04 -16.71 11.06
N TRP A 139 -1.96 -16.46 10.33
CA TRP A 139 -1.49 -15.11 10.04
C TRP A 139 -2.46 -14.43 9.08
N CYS A 140 -2.68 -13.14 9.28
CA CYS A 140 -3.52 -12.33 8.43
C CYS A 140 -2.73 -11.17 7.83
N ARG A 141 -3.33 -10.43 6.91
CA ARG A 141 -2.76 -9.23 6.30
C ARG A 141 -2.33 -8.21 7.35
N GLY A 142 -3.15 -8.07 8.39
CA GLY A 142 -2.83 -7.19 9.51
C GLY A 142 -1.54 -7.54 10.23
N ASP A 143 -1.19 -8.84 10.37
CA ASP A 143 0.10 -9.25 10.93
C ASP A 143 1.28 -8.83 10.03
N GLU A 144 1.13 -8.91 8.71
CA GLU A 144 2.15 -8.49 7.74
C GLU A 144 2.40 -6.98 7.80
N ILE A 145 1.33 -6.20 7.87
CA ILE A 145 1.37 -4.75 8.06
C ILE A 145 2.04 -4.41 9.40
N LYS A 146 1.68 -5.12 10.47
CA LYS A 146 2.28 -4.90 11.78
C LYS A 146 3.79 -5.15 11.78
N VAL A 147 4.27 -6.18 11.11
CA VAL A 147 5.71 -6.45 10.96
C VAL A 147 6.41 -5.24 10.32
N TRP A 148 5.81 -4.67 9.27
CA TRP A 148 6.37 -3.51 8.58
C TRP A 148 6.36 -2.26 9.47
N VAL A 149 5.24 -1.99 10.13
CA VAL A 149 5.08 -0.83 11.04
C VAL A 149 6.06 -0.91 12.22
N ASP A 150 6.22 -2.08 12.83
CA ASP A 150 7.13 -2.27 13.96
C ASP A 150 8.60 -2.04 13.58
N GLU A 151 8.96 -2.32 12.32
CA GLU A 151 10.32 -2.17 11.82
C GLU A 151 10.61 -0.75 11.35
N PHE A 152 9.74 -0.20 10.51
CA PHE A 152 9.98 1.07 9.82
C PHE A 152 9.39 2.29 10.52
N LYS A 153 8.48 2.10 11.47
CA LYS A 153 7.91 3.13 12.35
C LYS A 153 7.45 4.39 11.60
N PRO A 154 6.54 4.27 10.62
CA PRO A 154 6.04 5.43 9.90
C PRO A 154 5.40 6.44 10.87
N SER A 155 5.45 7.73 10.55
CA SER A 155 4.81 8.77 11.37
C SER A 155 3.31 8.55 11.52
N TYR A 156 2.70 8.08 10.45
CA TYR A 156 1.30 7.69 10.38
C TYR A 156 1.07 6.72 9.23
N TYR A 157 0.03 5.89 9.34
CA TYR A 157 -0.37 5.04 8.21
C TYR A 157 -1.89 4.89 8.11
N MET A 158 -2.35 4.62 6.89
CA MET A 158 -3.68 4.15 6.54
C MET A 158 -3.57 2.84 5.76
N ILE A 159 -4.69 2.16 5.60
CA ILE A 159 -4.80 0.91 4.86
C ILE A 159 -5.94 1.09 3.86
N ILE A 160 -5.73 0.69 2.61
CA ILE A 160 -6.78 0.57 1.59
C ILE A 160 -6.76 -0.88 1.12
N ASP A 161 -7.86 -1.59 1.39
CA ASP A 161 -7.98 -3.03 1.14
C ASP A 161 -9.48 -3.36 1.09
N ASP A 162 -9.91 -4.30 0.25
CA ASP A 162 -11.31 -4.75 0.22
C ASP A 162 -11.59 -5.79 1.31
N ASP A 163 -10.55 -6.44 1.81
CA ASP A 163 -10.65 -7.47 2.84
C ASP A 163 -10.59 -6.88 4.28
N THR A 164 -11.07 -7.64 5.24
CA THR A 164 -11.12 -7.28 6.66
C THR A 164 -10.19 -8.12 7.53
N ASP A 165 -9.24 -8.83 6.94
CA ASP A 165 -8.30 -9.69 7.66
C ASP A 165 -7.19 -8.89 8.39
N MET A 166 -7.59 -7.82 9.04
CA MET A 166 -6.77 -6.86 9.77
C MET A 166 -6.76 -7.15 11.28
N LEU A 167 -5.76 -6.60 11.97
CA LEU A 167 -5.76 -6.59 13.43
C LEU A 167 -6.77 -5.56 13.97
N ILE A 168 -7.33 -5.80 15.15
CA ILE A 168 -8.37 -4.94 15.75
C ILE A 168 -7.93 -3.47 15.81
N GLU A 169 -6.69 -3.21 16.19
CA GLU A 169 -6.13 -1.86 16.26
C GLU A 169 -5.93 -1.18 14.90
N GLN A 170 -6.04 -1.92 13.80
CA GLN A 170 -5.88 -1.40 12.43
C GLN A 170 -7.20 -0.97 11.80
N PHE A 171 -8.36 -1.46 12.26
CA PHE A 171 -9.67 -1.07 11.71
C PHE A 171 -9.93 0.44 11.66
N PRO A 172 -9.55 1.25 12.66
CA PRO A 172 -9.71 2.70 12.57
C PRO A 172 -8.90 3.35 11.43
N ARG A 173 -7.93 2.63 10.86
CA ARG A 173 -7.03 3.07 9.78
C ARG A 173 -7.42 2.49 8.42
N LEU A 174 -8.29 1.49 8.40
CA LEU A 174 -8.75 0.82 7.20
C LEU A 174 -9.77 1.69 6.46
N ILE A 175 -9.57 1.87 5.18
CA ILE A 175 -10.57 2.20 4.19
C ILE A 175 -10.88 0.89 3.48
N GLN A 176 -11.96 0.27 3.86
CA GLN A 176 -12.42 -0.92 3.18
C GLN A 176 -13.15 -0.51 1.91
N THR A 177 -12.65 -0.95 0.77
CA THR A 177 -13.32 -0.82 -0.52
C THR A 177 -14.32 -1.96 -0.70
N ASP A 178 -15.21 -1.81 -1.66
CA ASP A 178 -16.05 -2.88 -2.16
C ASP A 178 -15.35 -3.51 -3.38
N SER A 179 -15.09 -4.81 -3.33
CA SER A 179 -14.40 -5.51 -4.43
C SER A 179 -15.13 -5.42 -5.77
N GLU A 180 -16.46 -5.20 -5.74
CA GLU A 180 -17.24 -4.99 -6.95
C GLU A 180 -16.98 -3.62 -7.57
N HIS A 181 -16.82 -2.57 -6.75
CA HIS A 181 -16.70 -1.18 -7.20
C HIS A 181 -15.28 -0.62 -7.17
N GLY A 182 -14.37 -1.24 -6.41
CA GLY A 182 -13.01 -0.75 -6.20
C GLY A 182 -12.94 0.56 -5.43
N LEU A 183 -11.88 1.33 -5.65
CA LEU A 183 -11.66 2.63 -5.00
C LEU A 183 -12.54 3.70 -5.62
N THR A 184 -13.55 4.16 -4.87
CA THR A 184 -14.55 5.14 -5.31
C THR A 184 -14.25 6.56 -4.82
N ASP A 185 -15.03 7.54 -5.31
CA ASP A 185 -14.97 8.92 -4.83
C ASP A 185 -15.40 9.03 -3.35
N ASP A 186 -16.35 8.19 -2.92
CA ASP A 186 -16.76 8.11 -1.50
C ASP A 186 -15.62 7.63 -0.61
N ASP A 187 -14.79 6.71 -1.10
CA ASP A 187 -13.62 6.25 -0.35
C ASP A 187 -12.56 7.34 -0.25
N LEU A 188 -12.38 8.16 -1.29
CA LEU A 188 -11.55 9.37 -1.19
C LEU A 188 -12.08 10.36 -0.14
N VAL A 189 -13.38 10.53 -0.04
CA VAL A 189 -13.99 11.36 1.03
C VAL A 189 -13.68 10.76 2.40
N LYS A 190 -13.80 9.44 2.58
CA LYS A 190 -13.42 8.75 3.83
C LYS A 190 -11.95 8.96 4.16
N LEU A 191 -11.04 8.84 3.16
CA LEU A 191 -9.60 9.09 3.31
C LEU A 191 -9.34 10.54 3.77
N LYS A 192 -9.91 11.53 3.08
CA LYS A 192 -9.76 12.95 3.40
C LYS A 192 -10.28 13.27 4.82
N ASN A 193 -11.42 12.70 5.21
CA ASN A 193 -11.98 12.85 6.54
C ASN A 193 -11.09 12.24 7.64
N LYS A 194 -10.58 11.03 7.44
CA LYS A 194 -9.62 10.42 8.36
C LYS A 194 -8.37 11.29 8.50
N LEU A 195 -7.83 11.81 7.39
CA LEU A 195 -6.67 12.69 7.42
C LEU A 195 -6.96 13.99 8.20
N ALA A 196 -8.13 14.60 8.00
CA ALA A 196 -8.53 15.81 8.75
C ALA A 196 -8.61 15.56 10.27
N LEU A 197 -9.14 14.40 10.68
CA LEU A 197 -9.18 14.00 12.10
C LEU A 197 -7.78 13.84 12.69
N ILE A 198 -6.85 13.29 11.91
CA ILE A 198 -5.45 13.12 12.32
C ILE A 198 -4.78 14.48 12.48
N ARG A 199 -4.88 15.35 11.46
CA ARG A 199 -4.36 16.72 11.51
C ARG A 199 -4.87 17.47 12.74
N LYS A 200 -6.15 17.32 13.07
CA LYS A 200 -6.76 17.92 14.29
C LYS A 200 -6.17 17.35 15.58
N LYS A 201 -5.84 16.05 15.63
CA LYS A 201 -5.22 15.41 16.79
C LYS A 201 -3.73 15.78 16.93
N LEU A 202 -3.01 15.86 15.82
CA LEU A 202 -1.59 16.21 15.77
C LEU A 202 -1.38 17.72 15.92
N GLY A 203 -2.28 18.54 15.43
CA GLY A 203 -2.22 20.02 15.53
C GLY A 203 -2.27 20.54 16.96
N LYS A 204 -2.57 19.69 17.94
CA LYS A 204 -2.34 19.96 19.37
C LYS A 204 -0.92 19.59 19.85
N ARG A 205 -0.04 19.04 18.97
CA ARG A 205 1.28 18.52 19.35
C ARG A 205 2.45 18.83 18.39
N ASN A 206 2.44 19.89 17.63
CA ASN A 206 3.49 20.31 16.67
C ASN A 206 3.10 20.18 15.20
N LEU A 207 2.76 21.33 14.63
CA LEU A 207 2.22 21.52 13.30
C LEU A 207 3.29 21.74 12.21
N THR A 208 4.54 21.39 12.44
CA THR A 208 5.66 21.84 11.58
C THR A 208 5.97 20.91 10.39
N PHE A 209 5.36 19.74 10.29
CA PHE A 209 5.75 18.73 9.28
C PHE A 209 4.73 18.40 8.19
N LEU A 210 3.56 19.04 8.18
CA LEU A 210 2.51 18.75 7.18
C LEU A 210 2.21 19.93 6.23
N LEU A 211 3.08 20.94 6.23
CA LEU A 211 2.97 22.09 5.33
C LEU A 211 4.12 22.05 4.30
N VAL A 212 4.10 21.08 3.43
CA VAL A 212 4.83 21.16 2.17
C VAL A 212 3.82 20.88 1.08
N THR A 213 3.07 21.89 0.70
CA THR A 213 2.64 22.18 -0.67
C THR A 213 1.67 23.36 -0.68
N GLU A 214 2.21 24.53 -0.60
CA GLU A 214 1.71 25.68 -1.36
C GLU A 214 2.92 26.21 -2.11
N TYR A 215 3.11 25.71 -3.32
CA TYR A 215 3.77 26.42 -4.43
C TYR A 215 3.40 25.71 -5.73
#